data_e9a66249c83c2621207aa69857e4e6f6
#
_entry.id   e9a66249c83c2621207aa69857e4e6f6
#
_cell.length_a   1.000
_cell.length_b   1.000
_cell.length_c   1.000
_cell.angle_alpha   90.00
_cell.angle_beta   90.00
_cell.angle_gamma   90.00
#
_symmetry.space_group_name_H-M   'P 1'
#
loop_
_entity.id
_entity.type
_entity.pdbx_description
1 polymer ?
#
loop_
_entity_poly.entity_id
_entity_poly.type
_entity_poly.pdbx_seq_one_letter_code
_entity_poly.pdbx_strand_id
1 'polypeptide(L)'
;VINGMSGAGRIELDNQAAKSRFYISGDNSSFTGELVASGLNNNPGSTNDARDLQFATAASMGRGTLTLNGRGFWMDAVNTADTAVMATINVLEKGTYLNGGSGKSYYFGGAFTGSGTVTTALGDAFAYLTGDMTGFHGAFTRTGNALFTWAFGNNTAATLNDGKLFGDGVVLKADGGTSLFKFSYT
;
A
#
# COMPACT_ATOMS: atom_id res chain seq x y z
N VAL A 1 19.57 3.19 -5.93
CA VAL A 1 19.22 1.88 -5.35
C VAL A 1 19.58 1.92 -3.87
N ILE A 2 18.67 1.49 -3.02
CA ILE A 2 18.85 1.34 -1.58
C ILE A 2 18.79 -0.17 -1.31
N ASN A 3 19.76 -0.69 -0.56
CA ASN A 3 19.86 -2.11 -0.28
C ASN A 3 20.42 -2.33 1.14
N GLY A 4 19.90 -3.30 1.86
CA GLY A 4 20.42 -3.71 3.16
C GLY A 4 20.09 -2.75 4.30
N MET A 5 18.87 -2.25 4.36
CA MET A 5 18.40 -1.45 5.51
C MET A 5 18.26 -2.33 6.75
N SER A 6 18.65 -1.80 7.88
CA SER A 6 18.51 -2.47 9.18
C SER A 6 18.34 -1.46 10.32
N GLY A 7 17.91 -1.95 11.49
CA GLY A 7 17.74 -1.13 12.69
C GLY A 7 16.42 -0.35 12.73
N ALA A 8 16.29 0.55 13.71
CA ALA A 8 15.05 1.26 14.03
C ALA A 8 15.08 2.76 13.69
N GLY A 9 16.03 3.18 12.86
CA GLY A 9 16.18 4.58 12.45
C GLY A 9 15.07 5.06 11.52
N ARG A 10 15.09 6.38 11.23
CA ARG A 10 14.20 7.01 10.26
C ARG A 10 14.97 7.35 8.98
N ILE A 11 14.42 6.94 7.84
CA ILE A 11 14.93 7.29 6.51
C ILE A 11 13.86 8.14 5.82
N GLU A 12 14.25 9.31 5.35
CA GLU A 12 13.36 10.19 4.61
C GLU A 12 13.78 10.29 3.15
N LEU A 13 12.82 10.00 2.29
CA LEU A 13 12.94 10.10 0.84
C LEU A 13 12.07 11.27 0.40
N ASP A 14 12.64 12.47 0.41
CA ASP A 14 11.98 13.67 -0.09
C ASP A 14 12.31 13.86 -1.56
N ASN A 15 11.32 13.69 -2.40
CA ASN A 15 11.48 13.84 -3.83
C ASN A 15 10.52 14.88 -4.37
N GLN A 16 11.04 16.05 -4.68
CA GLN A 16 10.29 17.18 -5.24
C GLN A 16 10.26 17.16 -6.77
N ALA A 17 11.02 16.27 -7.40
CA ALA A 17 11.06 16.19 -8.86
C ALA A 17 10.04 15.17 -9.40
N ALA A 18 9.31 15.56 -10.44
CA ALA A 18 8.52 14.63 -11.21
C ALA A 18 9.43 13.56 -11.85
N LYS A 19 9.01 12.30 -11.82
CA LYS A 19 9.69 11.14 -12.45
C LYS A 19 10.95 10.61 -11.76
N SER A 20 11.28 11.03 -10.55
CA SER A 20 12.35 10.40 -9.78
C SER A 20 11.87 9.10 -9.12
N ARG A 21 12.72 8.09 -9.10
CA ARG A 21 12.40 6.77 -8.54
C ARG A 21 13.43 6.38 -7.51
N PHE A 22 12.95 5.89 -6.39
CA PHE A 22 13.76 5.17 -5.42
C PHE A 22 13.51 3.68 -5.62
N TYR A 23 14.57 2.94 -5.88
CA TYR A 23 14.52 1.49 -5.96
C TYR A 23 15.12 0.88 -4.69
N ILE A 24 14.32 0.11 -3.98
CA ILE A 24 14.68 -0.54 -2.73
C ILE A 24 14.68 -2.04 -2.96
N SER A 25 15.82 -2.67 -2.70
CA SER A 25 16.06 -4.08 -2.95
C SER A 25 16.66 -4.79 -1.75
N GLY A 26 16.89 -6.09 -1.89
CA GLY A 26 17.45 -6.92 -0.85
C GLY A 26 16.45 -7.28 0.24
N ASP A 27 16.90 -8.05 1.20
CA ASP A 27 16.15 -8.39 2.40
C ASP A 27 16.39 -7.32 3.48
N ASN A 28 15.37 -6.53 3.73
CA ASN A 28 15.35 -5.49 4.75
C ASN A 28 14.47 -5.88 5.96
N SER A 29 14.22 -7.18 6.16
CA SER A 29 13.35 -7.68 7.23
C SER A 29 13.84 -7.32 8.66
N SER A 30 15.11 -6.96 8.79
CA SER A 30 15.67 -6.42 10.04
C SER A 30 15.48 -4.91 10.22
N PHE A 31 14.95 -4.19 9.22
CA PHE A 31 14.59 -2.79 9.36
C PHE A 31 13.21 -2.67 10.04
N THR A 32 13.22 -2.11 11.25
CA THR A 32 12.02 -1.88 12.07
C THR A 32 11.74 -0.40 12.29
N GLY A 33 12.49 0.46 11.62
CA GLY A 33 12.35 1.90 11.69
C GLY A 33 11.25 2.47 10.82
N GLU A 34 11.34 3.74 10.50
CA GLU A 34 10.39 4.43 9.64
C GLU A 34 11.04 4.82 8.30
N LEU A 35 10.41 4.42 7.21
CA LEU A 35 10.72 4.91 5.87
C LEU A 35 9.62 5.90 5.46
N VAL A 36 9.99 7.17 5.32
CA VAL A 36 9.06 8.23 4.92
C VAL A 36 9.28 8.58 3.46
N ALA A 37 8.23 8.49 2.66
CA ALA A 37 8.25 8.95 1.28
C ALA A 37 7.25 10.10 1.11
N SER A 38 7.80 11.30 0.93
CA SER A 38 7.03 12.52 0.74
C SER A 38 7.37 13.20 -0.58
N GLY A 39 6.53 14.13 -1.02
CA GLY A 39 6.79 14.94 -2.18
C GLY A 39 5.53 15.45 -2.87
N LEU A 40 5.69 15.83 -4.13
CA LEU A 40 4.58 16.31 -4.94
C LEU A 40 3.60 15.16 -5.22
N ASN A 41 2.33 15.45 -5.02
CA ASN A 41 1.26 14.53 -5.43
C ASN A 41 1.20 14.53 -6.97
N ASN A 42 1.83 13.55 -7.57
CA ASN A 42 1.82 13.41 -9.02
C ASN A 42 0.55 12.69 -9.47
N ASN A 43 0.02 13.15 -10.58
CA ASN A 43 -1.26 12.72 -11.17
C ASN A 43 -1.36 11.19 -11.28
N PRO A 44 -2.40 10.58 -10.69
CA PRO A 44 -2.59 9.12 -10.67
C PRO A 44 -2.81 8.49 -12.06
N GLY A 45 -3.05 9.30 -13.07
CA GLY A 45 -3.30 8.83 -14.44
C GLY A 45 -2.06 8.49 -15.25
N SER A 46 -0.86 8.76 -14.76
CA SER A 46 0.37 8.47 -15.47
C SER A 46 1.01 7.18 -14.96
N THR A 47 1.10 6.18 -15.81
CA THR A 47 1.78 4.90 -15.53
C THR A 47 3.27 5.08 -15.22
N ASN A 48 3.82 6.25 -15.50
CA ASN A 48 5.23 6.58 -15.26
C ASN A 48 5.46 7.28 -13.92
N ASP A 49 4.47 7.97 -13.37
CA ASP A 49 4.60 8.76 -12.15
C ASP A 49 4.27 7.94 -10.88
N ALA A 50 3.57 6.84 -11.06
CA ALA A 50 3.12 5.97 -9.98
C ALA A 50 4.20 5.01 -9.44
N ARG A 51 5.43 5.09 -9.92
CA ARG A 51 6.56 4.23 -9.53
C ARG A 51 7.64 4.99 -8.76
N ASP A 52 7.24 5.94 -7.97
CA ASP A 52 8.20 6.78 -7.25
C ASP A 52 8.99 5.99 -6.22
N LEU A 53 8.36 5.01 -5.59
CA LEU A 53 8.97 4.11 -4.63
C LEU A 53 8.75 2.68 -5.08
N GLN A 54 9.79 2.05 -5.57
CA GLN A 54 9.75 0.70 -6.13
C GLN A 54 10.47 -0.27 -5.20
N PHE A 55 9.77 -1.32 -4.79
CA PHE A 55 10.32 -2.38 -3.98
C PHE A 55 10.50 -3.64 -4.84
N ALA A 56 11.66 -4.28 -4.71
CA ALA A 56 11.93 -5.53 -5.43
C ALA A 56 11.01 -6.66 -4.95
N THR A 57 10.84 -6.78 -3.65
CA THR A 57 10.04 -7.83 -3.00
C THR A 57 9.34 -7.28 -1.75
N ALA A 58 8.47 -8.07 -1.15
CA ALA A 58 7.87 -7.74 0.14
C ALA A 58 8.91 -7.56 1.27
N ALA A 59 9.95 -8.40 1.29
CA ALA A 59 11.04 -8.29 2.26
C ALA A 59 11.84 -6.98 2.12
N SER A 60 11.86 -6.39 0.93
CA SER A 60 12.52 -5.10 0.69
C SER A 60 11.85 -3.94 1.41
N MET A 61 10.58 -4.06 1.81
CA MET A 61 9.87 -3.03 2.56
C MET A 61 10.25 -2.99 4.05
N GLY A 62 10.87 -4.04 4.57
CA GLY A 62 11.16 -4.15 6.00
C GLY A 62 9.94 -4.56 6.83
N ARG A 63 10.04 -4.34 8.14
CA ARG A 63 8.98 -4.63 9.12
C ARG A 63 8.56 -3.41 9.95
N GLY A 64 9.15 -2.26 9.67
CA GLY A 64 8.84 -1.00 10.33
C GLY A 64 7.60 -0.32 9.72
N THR A 65 7.63 1.00 9.69
CA THR A 65 6.54 1.80 9.11
C THR A 65 6.97 2.40 7.78
N LEU A 66 6.15 2.24 6.76
CA LEU A 66 6.23 2.97 5.50
C LEU A 66 5.21 4.10 5.54
N THR A 67 5.68 5.33 5.74
CA THR A 67 4.85 6.53 5.74
C THR A 67 4.83 7.16 4.35
N LEU A 68 3.64 7.29 3.78
CA LEU A 68 3.40 7.77 2.43
C LEU A 68 2.61 9.07 2.44
N ASN A 69 3.13 10.10 1.79
CA ASN A 69 2.49 11.40 1.71
C ASN A 69 2.59 12.00 0.30
N GLY A 70 1.72 11.58 -0.58
CA GLY A 70 1.67 12.01 -1.98
C GLY A 70 2.55 11.21 -2.92
N ARG A 71 3.18 10.13 -2.44
CA ARG A 71 4.00 9.25 -3.26
C ARG A 71 3.35 7.89 -3.46
N GLY A 72 3.44 7.39 -4.67
CA GLY A 72 3.04 6.04 -5.01
C GLY A 72 4.09 5.00 -4.65
N PHE A 73 3.69 3.76 -4.53
CA PHE A 73 4.60 2.65 -4.39
C PHE A 73 4.22 1.47 -5.29
N TRP A 74 5.22 0.71 -5.64
CA TRP A 74 5.14 -0.46 -6.52
C TRP A 74 5.98 -1.59 -5.95
N MET A 75 5.49 -2.80 -6.10
CA MET A 75 6.26 -4.00 -5.79
C MET A 75 6.43 -4.82 -7.07
N ASP A 76 7.68 -5.12 -7.43
CA ASP A 76 7.99 -5.85 -8.68
C ASP A 76 7.55 -7.31 -8.61
N ALA A 77 7.93 -7.97 -7.53
CA ALA A 77 7.57 -9.36 -7.32
C ALA A 77 6.18 -9.48 -6.68
N VAL A 78 5.38 -10.39 -7.19
CA VAL A 78 4.19 -10.85 -6.47
C VAL A 78 4.61 -11.56 -5.19
N ASN A 79 3.74 -11.53 -4.21
CA ASN A 79 3.92 -12.26 -2.96
C ASN A 79 2.71 -13.16 -2.68
N THR A 80 2.77 -13.89 -1.61
CA THR A 80 1.69 -14.77 -1.14
C THR A 80 1.31 -14.38 0.30
N ALA A 81 0.34 -15.06 0.86
CA ALA A 81 0.00 -14.86 2.27
C ALA A 81 1.21 -15.14 3.19
N ASP A 82 2.02 -16.16 2.87
CA ASP A 82 3.21 -16.53 3.67
C ASP A 82 4.37 -15.54 3.52
N THR A 83 4.39 -14.79 2.41
CA THR A 83 5.40 -13.78 2.11
C THR A 83 4.81 -12.37 2.05
N ALA A 84 3.75 -12.12 2.81
CA ALA A 84 3.06 -10.84 2.84
C ALA A 84 3.99 -9.69 3.28
N VAL A 85 3.68 -8.49 2.82
CA VAL A 85 4.31 -7.27 3.34
C VAL A 85 3.94 -7.10 4.79
N MET A 86 4.93 -7.07 5.68
CA MET A 86 4.74 -6.96 7.14
C MET A 86 4.96 -5.53 7.67
N ALA A 87 5.41 -4.61 6.81
CA ALA A 87 5.51 -3.20 7.19
C ALA A 87 4.12 -2.61 7.45
N THR A 88 4.02 -1.73 8.44
CA THR A 88 2.85 -0.88 8.62
C THR A 88 2.82 0.17 7.51
N ILE A 89 1.71 0.30 6.81
CA ILE A 89 1.51 1.32 5.78
C ILE A 89 0.73 2.49 6.41
N ASN A 90 1.42 3.60 6.60
CA ASN A 90 0.83 4.82 7.15
C ASN A 90 0.59 5.83 6.02
N VAL A 91 -0.67 6.17 5.76
CA VAL A 91 -1.05 7.05 4.63
C VAL A 91 -1.49 8.39 5.16
N LEU A 92 -0.70 9.43 4.88
CA LEU A 92 -0.99 10.80 5.29
C LEU A 92 -1.91 11.50 4.28
N GLU A 93 -2.29 12.74 4.56
CA GLU A 93 -3.41 13.44 3.90
C GLU A 93 -3.29 13.57 2.38
N LYS A 94 -2.06 13.66 1.83
CA LYS A 94 -1.87 13.69 0.37
C LYS A 94 -2.12 12.35 -0.32
N GLY A 95 -2.38 11.30 0.47
CA GLY A 95 -2.67 9.98 -0.04
C GLY A 95 -1.47 9.25 -0.63
N THR A 96 -1.76 8.12 -1.25
CA THR A 96 -0.78 7.29 -1.95
C THR A 96 -1.40 6.58 -3.14
N TYR A 97 -0.56 6.08 -4.02
CA TYR A 97 -0.94 5.23 -5.13
C TYR A 97 -0.32 3.86 -4.98
N LEU A 98 -1.16 2.83 -4.98
CA LEU A 98 -0.71 1.44 -5.08
C LEU A 98 -0.76 1.02 -6.54
N ASN A 99 0.38 0.69 -7.08
CA ASN A 99 0.52 0.14 -8.41
C ASN A 99 0.87 -1.33 -8.38
N GLY A 100 0.34 -2.05 -9.34
CA GLY A 100 0.59 -3.48 -9.50
C GLY A 100 0.59 -3.91 -10.96
N GLY A 101 1.15 -5.05 -11.27
CA GLY A 101 1.06 -5.64 -12.61
C GLY A 101 -0.32 -6.23 -12.87
N SER A 102 -0.77 -6.18 -14.14
CA SER A 102 -2.02 -6.82 -14.55
C SER A 102 -2.02 -8.31 -14.21
N GLY A 103 -3.14 -8.83 -13.69
CA GLY A 103 -3.30 -10.23 -13.30
C GLY A 103 -2.50 -10.65 -12.05
N LYS A 104 -1.95 -9.72 -11.31
CA LYS A 104 -1.09 -10.02 -10.15
C LYS A 104 -1.83 -9.81 -8.83
N SER A 105 -1.41 -10.55 -7.82
CA SER A 105 -1.91 -10.44 -6.46
C SER A 105 -0.81 -9.96 -5.52
N TYR A 106 -1.19 -9.10 -4.58
CA TYR A 106 -0.31 -8.55 -3.57
C TYR A 106 -0.94 -8.70 -2.19
N TYR A 107 -0.16 -9.19 -1.23
CA TYR A 107 -0.61 -9.45 0.14
C TYR A 107 0.08 -8.50 1.12
N PHE A 108 -0.70 -7.83 1.93
CA PHE A 108 -0.27 -6.91 2.97
C PHE A 108 -0.77 -7.43 4.32
N GLY A 109 0.15 -7.98 5.11
CA GLY A 109 -0.12 -8.50 6.44
C GLY A 109 0.19 -7.50 7.56
N GLY A 110 0.90 -6.41 7.26
CA GLY A 110 1.12 -5.31 8.18
C GLY A 110 -0.12 -4.42 8.33
N ALA A 111 -0.16 -3.59 9.37
CA ALA A 111 -1.26 -2.68 9.61
C ALA A 111 -1.36 -1.58 8.53
N PHE A 112 -2.58 -1.09 8.33
CA PHE A 112 -2.82 0.19 7.64
C PHE A 112 -3.28 1.23 8.65
N THR A 113 -2.70 2.43 8.55
CA THR A 113 -3.00 3.56 9.43
C THR A 113 -3.08 4.87 8.66
N GLY A 114 -3.53 5.92 9.32
CA GLY A 114 -3.62 7.26 8.74
C GLY A 114 -4.97 7.58 8.10
N SER A 115 -5.08 8.76 7.52
CA SER A 115 -6.34 9.33 7.01
C SER A 115 -6.34 9.67 5.53
N GLY A 116 -5.26 9.37 4.84
CA GLY A 116 -5.13 9.67 3.41
C GLY A 116 -5.88 8.67 2.52
N THR A 117 -5.96 8.99 1.24
CA THR A 117 -6.58 8.12 0.24
C THR A 117 -5.56 7.15 -0.35
N VAL A 118 -5.88 5.88 -0.39
CA VAL A 118 -5.15 4.86 -1.14
C VAL A 118 -5.82 4.69 -2.49
N THR A 119 -5.15 5.08 -3.55
CA THR A 119 -5.66 5.00 -4.92
C THR A 119 -4.95 3.91 -5.70
N THR A 120 -5.66 3.15 -6.51
CA THR A 120 -5.04 2.31 -7.54
C THR A 120 -5.46 2.75 -8.92
N ALA A 121 -4.51 2.78 -9.85
CA ALA A 121 -4.73 3.21 -11.24
C ALA A 121 -4.55 2.07 -12.25
N LEU A 122 -4.14 0.90 -11.81
CA LEU A 122 -3.72 -0.17 -12.71
C LEU A 122 -4.67 -1.35 -12.76
N GLY A 123 -4.56 -2.04 -13.88
CA GLY A 123 -5.45 -3.09 -14.37
C GLY A 123 -5.58 -4.32 -13.47
N ASP A 124 -6.30 -5.28 -13.96
CA ASP A 124 -6.72 -6.53 -13.33
C ASP A 124 -5.75 -7.08 -12.27
N ALA A 125 -5.87 -6.59 -11.06
CA ALA A 125 -4.99 -6.95 -9.94
C ALA A 125 -5.80 -7.10 -8.64
N PHE A 126 -5.19 -7.76 -7.66
CA PHE A 126 -5.77 -7.97 -6.33
C PHE A 126 -4.84 -7.42 -5.26
N ALA A 127 -5.38 -6.66 -4.31
CA ALA A 127 -4.69 -6.34 -3.07
C ALA A 127 -5.42 -7.01 -1.89
N TYR A 128 -4.73 -7.91 -1.23
CA TYR A 128 -5.20 -8.60 -0.03
C TYR A 128 -4.64 -7.87 1.19
N LEU A 129 -5.52 -7.28 1.96
CA LEU A 129 -5.20 -6.50 3.15
C LEU A 129 -5.65 -7.35 4.36
N THR A 130 -4.70 -8.02 4.98
CA THR A 130 -4.96 -8.99 6.05
C THR A 130 -4.50 -8.51 7.43
N GLY A 131 -3.82 -7.36 7.48
CA GLY A 131 -3.36 -6.74 8.70
C GLY A 131 -4.45 -5.95 9.45
N ASP A 132 -4.06 -5.37 10.57
CA ASP A 132 -4.93 -4.50 11.35
C ASP A 132 -5.19 -3.18 10.61
N MET A 133 -6.44 -2.85 10.44
CA MET A 133 -6.89 -1.62 9.76
C MET A 133 -7.69 -0.69 10.68
N THR A 134 -7.75 -0.96 11.95
CA THR A 134 -8.51 -0.13 12.92
C THR A 134 -7.93 1.28 13.06
N GLY A 135 -6.67 1.46 12.75
CA GLY A 135 -5.99 2.76 12.70
C GLY A 135 -6.13 3.51 11.37
N PHE A 136 -6.84 2.95 10.38
CA PHE A 136 -7.04 3.60 9.08
C PHE A 136 -8.39 4.31 9.05
N HIS A 137 -8.38 5.60 8.74
CA HIS A 137 -9.55 6.50 8.72
C HIS A 137 -9.72 7.19 7.35
N GLY A 138 -9.01 6.71 6.34
CA GLY A 138 -8.96 7.31 5.02
C GLY A 138 -9.95 6.70 4.03
N ALA A 139 -9.56 6.67 2.77
CA ALA A 139 -10.36 6.11 1.71
C ALA A 139 -9.57 5.12 0.84
N PHE A 140 -10.27 4.10 0.36
CA PHE A 140 -9.80 3.27 -0.76
C PHE A 140 -10.57 3.65 -2.01
N THR A 141 -9.85 3.96 -3.06
CA THR A 141 -10.45 4.35 -4.34
C THR A 141 -9.67 3.77 -5.50
N ARG A 142 -10.24 3.93 -6.66
CA ARG A 142 -9.65 3.50 -7.91
C ARG A 142 -9.84 4.55 -8.99
N THR A 143 -8.84 4.62 -9.89
CA THR A 143 -8.94 5.37 -11.14
C THR A 143 -8.66 4.43 -12.32
N GLY A 144 -9.26 4.69 -13.48
CA GLY A 144 -9.09 3.88 -14.69
C GLY A 144 -10.17 2.82 -14.90
N ASN A 145 -10.08 2.07 -16.01
CA ASN A 145 -11.15 1.23 -16.51
C ASN A 145 -10.96 -0.28 -16.29
N ALA A 146 -9.80 -0.72 -15.80
CA ALA A 146 -9.54 -2.14 -15.59
C ALA A 146 -10.09 -2.64 -14.23
N LEU A 147 -10.32 -3.92 -14.07
CA LEU A 147 -10.78 -4.50 -12.81
C LEU A 147 -9.69 -4.45 -11.74
N PHE A 148 -10.02 -3.95 -10.58
CA PHE A 148 -9.16 -4.07 -9.40
C PHE A 148 -10.00 -4.58 -8.22
N THR A 149 -9.44 -5.51 -7.48
CA THR A 149 -10.09 -6.04 -6.28
C THR A 149 -9.32 -5.66 -5.04
N TRP A 150 -9.97 -4.93 -4.16
CA TRP A 150 -9.57 -4.79 -2.77
C TRP A 150 -10.17 -5.94 -1.97
N ALA A 151 -9.33 -6.82 -1.45
CA ALA A 151 -9.76 -7.94 -0.62
C ALA A 151 -9.30 -7.71 0.83
N PHE A 152 -10.24 -7.52 1.70
CA PHE A 152 -10.03 -7.38 3.14
C PHE A 152 -10.20 -8.76 3.76
N GLY A 153 -9.08 -9.42 4.02
CA GLY A 153 -9.02 -10.80 4.48
C GLY A 153 -8.66 -10.93 5.94
N ASN A 154 -8.69 -12.16 6.43
CA ASN A 154 -8.42 -12.53 7.82
C ASN A 154 -9.39 -11.94 8.84
N ASN A 155 -10.58 -11.58 8.40
CA ASN A 155 -11.60 -11.12 9.32
C ASN A 155 -12.26 -12.33 9.97
N THR A 156 -12.15 -12.43 11.27
CA THR A 156 -12.97 -13.37 12.03
C THR A 156 -14.42 -12.87 12.04
N ALA A 157 -15.38 -13.76 12.25
CA ALA A 157 -16.76 -13.35 12.43
C ALA A 157 -16.92 -12.31 13.58
N ALA A 158 -16.09 -12.41 14.62
CA ALA A 158 -16.05 -11.43 15.71
C ALA A 158 -15.61 -10.04 15.21
N THR A 159 -14.56 -9.95 14.40
CA THR A 159 -14.07 -8.67 13.86
C THR A 159 -15.12 -7.97 13.00
N LEU A 160 -15.85 -8.72 12.17
CA LEU A 160 -16.92 -8.15 11.33
C LEU A 160 -18.15 -7.74 12.17
N ASN A 161 -18.50 -8.52 13.18
CA ASN A 161 -19.64 -8.25 14.05
C ASN A 161 -19.42 -7.02 14.95
N ASP A 162 -18.18 -6.79 15.36
CA ASP A 162 -17.82 -5.63 16.20
C ASP A 162 -17.64 -4.33 15.38
N GLY A 163 -17.72 -4.39 14.05
CA GLY A 163 -17.49 -3.23 13.18
C GLY A 163 -16.06 -2.70 13.21
N LYS A 164 -15.11 -3.50 13.67
CA LYS A 164 -13.71 -3.09 13.89
C LYS A 164 -12.76 -3.39 12.74
N LEU A 165 -13.28 -3.65 11.56
CA LEU A 165 -12.42 -3.90 10.39
C LEU A 165 -11.57 -2.67 10.05
N PHE A 166 -12.18 -1.50 10.13
CA PHE A 166 -11.54 -0.21 9.85
C PHE A 166 -11.68 0.75 11.03
N GLY A 167 -10.88 1.81 11.01
CA GLY A 167 -11.15 2.98 11.82
C GLY A 167 -12.44 3.69 11.40
N ASP A 168 -12.87 4.65 12.20
CA ASP A 168 -14.10 5.39 11.94
C ASP A 168 -13.97 6.25 10.67
N GLY A 169 -15.03 6.30 9.88
CA GLY A 169 -15.14 7.19 8.72
C GLY A 169 -14.43 6.71 7.45
N VAL A 170 -14.01 5.43 7.38
CA VAL A 170 -13.41 4.88 6.15
C VAL A 170 -14.41 4.91 4.98
N VAL A 171 -13.92 5.36 3.83
CA VAL A 171 -14.70 5.46 2.61
C VAL A 171 -14.18 4.46 1.56
N LEU A 172 -15.08 3.63 1.06
CA LEU A 172 -14.79 2.73 -0.07
C LEU A 172 -15.45 3.32 -1.33
N LYS A 173 -14.62 3.85 -2.25
CA LYS A 173 -15.09 4.51 -3.46
C LYS A 173 -14.93 3.62 -4.68
N ALA A 174 -15.99 3.34 -5.37
CA ALA A 174 -16.02 2.63 -6.66
C ALA A 174 -16.16 3.64 -7.82
N ASP A 175 -15.19 4.53 -7.96
CA ASP A 175 -15.16 5.55 -9.00
C ASP A 175 -14.49 5.00 -10.27
N GLY A 176 -15.28 4.80 -11.32
CA GLY A 176 -14.83 4.36 -12.64
C GLY A 176 -14.51 2.87 -12.74
N GLY A 177 -14.73 2.28 -13.90
CA GLY A 177 -14.48 0.88 -14.21
C GLY A 177 -15.16 -0.13 -13.26
N THR A 178 -14.66 -1.37 -13.24
CA THR A 178 -15.17 -2.40 -12.35
C THR A 178 -14.28 -2.48 -11.11
N SER A 179 -14.71 -1.87 -10.02
CA SER A 179 -14.06 -1.99 -8.71
C SER A 179 -14.80 -3.03 -7.87
N LEU A 180 -14.08 -3.92 -7.24
CA LEU A 180 -14.65 -4.91 -6.34
C LEU A 180 -14.00 -4.76 -4.96
N PHE A 181 -14.84 -4.51 -3.97
CA PHE A 181 -14.47 -4.61 -2.56
C PHE A 181 -14.96 -5.94 -2.03
N LYS A 182 -14.02 -6.82 -1.72
CA LYS A 182 -14.31 -8.17 -1.25
C LYS A 182 -13.99 -8.26 0.25
N PHE A 183 -14.97 -8.65 1.02
CA PHE A 183 -14.82 -8.99 2.42
C PHE A 183 -14.85 -10.51 2.53
N SER A 184 -13.76 -11.09 3.00
CA SER A 184 -13.67 -12.53 3.22
C SER A 184 -13.28 -12.79 4.66
N TYR A 185 -13.93 -13.78 5.26
CA TYR A 185 -13.51 -14.36 6.53
C TYR A 185 -13.22 -15.83 6.31
N THR A 186 -12.25 -16.30 6.98
CA THR A 186 -11.90 -17.71 7.09
C THR A 186 -12.40 -18.28 8.41
#